data_88a3f01ac53732d722e9a895f5149c27
#
_entry.id   88a3f01ac53732d722e9a895f5149c27
#
_cell.length_a   1.000
_cell.length_b   1.000
_cell.length_c   1.000
_cell.angle_alpha   90.00
_cell.angle_beta   90.00
_cell.angle_gamma   90.00
#
_symmetry.space_group_name_H-M   'P 1'
#
loop_
_entity.id
_entity.type
_entity.pdbx_description
1 polymer ?
#
loop_
_entity_poly.entity_id
_entity_poly.type
_entity_poly.pdbx_seq_one_letter_code
_entity_poly.pdbx_strand_id
1 'polypeptide(L)'
;METSVILRKLFPLLTLLAAAPNALADTAPVRGIDIYYEVHGHADGVPLVLLHGGGSTIDSTWSRVLPLFAAHRRVIAVEEQAHGRTSDRDAPLTFESSADDIAALLQHLEVGKADLMGFSNGASVALEVEIRHPGFVRKLVFASSMTKRSGAQPQFWEFIQRATFEDMPRALKDAFLRVNPDPAKLRTMHDKDLARMRKFEDVPDAQVAAIRAPTLIVLGDRDVVRPEHGFELTKLIPGSRLLILPGGHGDYLGEADATPAGSPWPALTARLVEAFLDAQ
;
A
#
# COMPACT_ATOMS: atom_id res chain seq x y z
N MET A 1 -18.11 -68.96 -17.24
CA MET A 1 -18.38 -67.79 -16.34
C MET A 1 -17.02 -67.30 -15.87
N GLU A 2 -16.42 -66.34 -16.62
CA GLU A 2 -15.16 -65.72 -16.27
C GLU A 2 -15.39 -64.41 -15.59
N THR A 3 -14.94 -64.28 -14.35
CA THR A 3 -15.01 -63.07 -13.54
C THR A 3 -13.80 -62.23 -13.80
N SER A 4 -13.95 -61.14 -14.54
CA SER A 4 -12.90 -60.16 -14.82
C SER A 4 -12.71 -59.23 -13.62
N VAL A 5 -11.53 -59.30 -12.97
CA VAL A 5 -11.15 -58.42 -11.85
C VAL A 5 -10.50 -57.17 -12.44
N ILE A 6 -11.16 -56.02 -12.35
CA ILE A 6 -10.62 -54.70 -12.74
C ILE A 6 -9.76 -54.18 -11.61
N LEU A 7 -8.45 -54.20 -11.83
CA LEU A 7 -7.44 -53.59 -10.92
C LEU A 7 -7.42 -52.09 -11.10
N ARG A 8 -8.05 -51.34 -10.19
CA ARG A 8 -7.97 -49.89 -10.13
C ARG A 8 -6.58 -49.47 -9.61
N LYS A 9 -5.75 -48.95 -10.52
CA LYS A 9 -4.48 -48.29 -10.14
C LYS A 9 -4.79 -46.97 -9.41
N LEU A 10 -4.57 -46.93 -8.10
CA LEU A 10 -4.52 -45.71 -7.32
C LEU A 10 -3.22 -44.96 -7.69
N PHE A 11 -3.35 -43.84 -8.38
CA PHE A 11 -2.26 -42.87 -8.49
C PHE A 11 -2.22 -42.08 -7.18
N PRO A 12 -1.07 -42.01 -6.47
CA PRO A 12 -0.96 -41.09 -5.35
C PRO A 12 -0.94 -39.66 -5.88
N LEU A 13 -1.91 -38.85 -5.41
CA LEU A 13 -1.93 -37.42 -5.63
C LEU A 13 -0.78 -36.82 -4.83
N LEU A 14 0.33 -36.53 -5.50
CA LEU A 14 1.47 -35.82 -4.91
C LEU A 14 1.02 -34.38 -4.70
N THR A 15 0.54 -34.05 -3.51
CA THR A 15 0.34 -32.66 -3.08
C THR A 15 1.70 -31.99 -2.99
N LEU A 16 2.05 -31.22 -4.01
CA LEU A 16 3.17 -30.30 -3.93
C LEU A 16 2.81 -29.25 -2.85
N LEU A 17 3.36 -29.40 -1.65
CA LEU A 17 3.39 -28.32 -0.67
C LEU A 17 4.30 -27.25 -1.28
N ALA A 18 3.70 -26.21 -1.86
CA ALA A 18 4.43 -25.00 -2.18
C ALA A 18 4.98 -24.45 -0.87
N ALA A 19 6.30 -24.44 -0.70
CA ALA A 19 6.95 -23.78 0.42
C ALA A 19 6.48 -22.31 0.40
N ALA A 20 5.94 -21.82 1.52
CA ALA A 20 5.63 -20.41 1.66
C ALA A 20 6.90 -19.59 1.33
N PRO A 21 6.81 -18.56 0.52
CA PRO A 21 7.97 -17.74 0.20
C PRO A 21 8.57 -17.21 1.52
N ASN A 22 9.90 -17.36 1.68
CA ASN A 22 10.61 -16.87 2.86
C ASN A 22 10.34 -15.37 3.00
N ALA A 23 9.65 -14.97 4.05
CA ALA A 23 9.54 -13.58 4.44
C ALA A 23 10.74 -13.27 5.34
N LEU A 24 11.55 -12.29 4.96
CA LEU A 24 12.57 -11.70 5.83
C LEU A 24 11.99 -10.42 6.42
N ALA A 25 11.84 -10.38 7.73
CA ALA A 25 11.44 -9.19 8.46
C ALA A 25 12.66 -8.60 9.19
N ASP A 26 12.87 -7.28 9.07
CA ASP A 26 14.01 -6.60 9.68
C ASP A 26 13.69 -5.13 9.97
N THR A 27 14.63 -4.44 10.61
CA THR A 27 14.59 -2.99 10.82
C THR A 27 15.82 -2.32 10.26
N ALA A 28 15.66 -1.15 9.66
CA ALA A 28 16.74 -0.33 9.15
C ALA A 28 16.84 1.00 9.92
N PRO A 29 18.03 1.39 10.42
CA PRO A 29 18.24 2.68 11.05
C PRO A 29 18.28 3.77 9.96
N VAL A 30 17.18 4.51 9.82
CA VAL A 30 16.99 5.50 8.77
C VAL A 30 16.56 6.82 9.37
N ARG A 31 17.32 7.89 9.13
CA ARG A 31 16.98 9.27 9.51
C ARG A 31 16.49 9.43 10.97
N GLY A 32 17.09 8.68 11.90
CA GLY A 32 16.81 8.76 13.33
C GLY A 32 15.62 7.93 13.83
N ILE A 33 15.11 7.02 13.01
CA ILE A 33 14.14 5.98 13.38
C ILE A 33 14.61 4.61 12.89
N ASP A 34 14.08 3.54 13.52
CA ASP A 34 14.24 2.18 13.06
C ASP A 34 12.99 1.81 12.25
N ILE A 35 13.10 1.82 10.91
CA ILE A 35 12.01 1.48 10.00
C ILE A 35 11.89 -0.04 9.90
N TYR A 36 10.72 -0.57 10.26
CA TYR A 36 10.38 -1.97 10.04
C TYR A 36 9.96 -2.20 8.59
N TYR A 37 10.52 -3.25 7.99
CA TYR A 37 10.15 -3.69 6.66
C TYR A 37 10.16 -5.21 6.55
N GLU A 38 9.44 -5.71 5.56
CA GLU A 38 9.40 -7.12 5.21
C GLU A 38 9.77 -7.30 3.73
N VAL A 39 10.61 -8.31 3.45
CA VAL A 39 10.93 -8.71 2.08
C VAL A 39 10.32 -10.06 1.78
N HIS A 40 9.49 -10.12 0.77
CA HIS A 40 8.78 -11.32 0.32
C HIS A 40 9.11 -11.65 -1.13
N GLY A 41 8.92 -12.92 -1.50
CA GLY A 41 9.20 -13.40 -2.86
C GLY A 41 10.70 -13.58 -3.13
N HIS A 42 11.02 -14.06 -4.32
CA HIS A 42 12.40 -14.44 -4.69
C HIS A 42 12.82 -13.93 -6.07
N ALA A 43 11.95 -13.21 -6.77
CA ALA A 43 12.27 -12.80 -8.13
C ALA A 43 13.42 -11.81 -8.16
N ASP A 44 14.32 -12.02 -9.10
CA ASP A 44 15.31 -11.02 -9.49
C ASP A 44 14.60 -9.88 -10.24
N GLY A 45 15.20 -8.69 -10.22
CA GLY A 45 14.69 -7.53 -10.95
C GLY A 45 14.19 -6.42 -10.03
N VAL A 46 13.36 -5.53 -10.59
CA VAL A 46 12.87 -4.35 -9.90
C VAL A 46 11.84 -4.77 -8.83
N PRO A 47 12.07 -4.47 -7.54
CA PRO A 47 11.14 -4.83 -6.48
C PRO A 47 9.89 -3.94 -6.51
N LEU A 48 8.77 -4.47 -5.98
CA LEU A 48 7.58 -3.71 -5.65
C LEU A 48 7.63 -3.27 -4.19
N VAL A 49 7.60 -1.97 -3.94
CA VAL A 49 7.51 -1.40 -2.59
C VAL A 49 6.06 -1.10 -2.27
N LEU A 50 5.57 -1.57 -1.13
CA LEU A 50 4.21 -1.40 -0.65
C LEU A 50 4.16 -0.44 0.55
N LEU A 51 3.38 0.64 0.43
CA LEU A 51 3.19 1.67 1.45
C LEU A 51 1.72 1.69 1.90
N HIS A 52 1.48 1.39 3.18
CA HIS A 52 0.15 1.22 3.76
C HIS A 52 -0.62 2.54 3.95
N GLY A 53 -1.93 2.45 4.21
CA GLY A 53 -2.79 3.59 4.53
C GLY A 53 -2.57 4.17 5.92
N GLY A 54 -3.18 5.32 6.18
CA GLY A 54 -3.13 5.96 7.48
C GLY A 54 -3.77 5.10 8.58
N GLY A 55 -3.15 5.06 9.76
CA GLY A 55 -3.60 4.22 10.87
C GLY A 55 -3.38 2.73 10.67
N SER A 56 -2.80 2.31 9.56
CA SER A 56 -2.68 0.91 9.13
C SER A 56 -1.30 0.31 9.49
N THR A 57 -1.14 -0.96 9.20
CA THR A 57 0.11 -1.73 9.25
C THR A 57 0.28 -2.46 7.92
N ILE A 58 1.41 -3.12 7.71
CA ILE A 58 1.59 -4.02 6.55
C ILE A 58 0.44 -5.02 6.48
N ASP A 59 0.15 -5.68 7.62
CA ASP A 59 -0.88 -6.73 7.66
C ASP A 59 -2.28 -6.21 7.36
N SER A 60 -2.66 -5.03 7.91
CA SER A 60 -4.01 -4.51 7.74
C SER A 60 -4.30 -4.05 6.31
N THR A 61 -3.30 -3.52 5.59
CA THR A 61 -3.50 -3.07 4.21
C THR A 61 -3.25 -4.18 3.19
N TRP A 62 -2.19 -4.99 3.39
CA TRP A 62 -1.62 -5.78 2.31
C TRP A 62 -1.84 -7.29 2.42
N SER A 63 -2.34 -7.82 3.56
CA SER A 63 -2.41 -9.26 3.81
C SER A 63 -3.09 -10.08 2.71
N ARG A 64 -4.06 -9.50 1.99
CA ARG A 64 -4.81 -10.20 0.94
C ARG A 64 -4.18 -10.13 -0.46
N VAL A 65 -3.34 -9.13 -0.73
CA VAL A 65 -2.72 -8.93 -2.06
C VAL A 65 -1.21 -9.17 -2.06
N LEU A 66 -0.51 -8.95 -0.94
CA LEU A 66 0.94 -9.14 -0.83
C LEU A 66 1.39 -10.55 -1.23
N PRO A 67 0.75 -11.66 -0.77
CA PRO A 67 1.14 -13.00 -1.19
C PRO A 67 1.00 -13.23 -2.69
N LEU A 68 0.04 -12.55 -3.33
CA LEU A 68 -0.19 -12.64 -4.77
C LEU A 68 0.94 -11.97 -5.54
N PHE A 69 1.38 -10.78 -5.12
CA PHE A 69 2.53 -10.11 -5.70
C PHE A 69 3.83 -10.89 -5.45
N ALA A 70 4.03 -11.38 -4.22
CA ALA A 70 5.22 -12.12 -3.82
C ALA A 70 5.41 -13.45 -4.58
N ALA A 71 4.34 -13.99 -5.15
CA ALA A 71 4.42 -15.17 -6.01
C ALA A 71 5.21 -14.93 -7.31
N HIS A 72 5.28 -13.67 -7.78
CA HIS A 72 5.82 -13.33 -9.09
C HIS A 72 6.95 -12.31 -9.05
N ARG A 73 7.16 -11.61 -7.92
CA ARG A 73 8.18 -10.57 -7.78
C ARG A 73 8.71 -10.44 -6.36
N ARG A 74 9.86 -9.79 -6.21
CA ARG A 74 10.33 -9.33 -4.92
C ARG A 74 9.44 -8.18 -4.45
N VAL A 75 8.91 -8.29 -3.21
CA VAL A 75 8.07 -7.27 -2.58
C VAL A 75 8.78 -6.77 -1.32
N ILE A 76 8.82 -5.46 -1.13
CA ILE A 76 9.30 -4.80 0.08
C ILE A 76 8.11 -4.05 0.68
N ALA A 77 7.53 -4.56 1.76
CA ALA A 77 6.45 -3.91 2.48
C ALA A 77 7.03 -3.12 3.67
N VAL A 78 6.58 -1.88 3.88
CA VAL A 78 7.19 -0.94 4.83
C VAL A 78 6.15 -0.40 5.78
N GLU A 79 6.49 -0.27 7.06
CA GLU A 79 5.71 0.48 8.05
C GLU A 79 6.32 1.87 8.23
N GLU A 80 5.49 2.93 8.07
CA GLU A 80 5.92 4.32 8.21
C GLU A 80 6.25 4.69 9.67
N GLN A 81 6.88 5.85 9.89
CA GLN A 81 7.15 6.40 11.23
C GLN A 81 5.93 6.27 12.15
N ALA A 82 6.14 5.81 13.37
CA ALA A 82 5.15 5.59 14.41
C ALA A 82 4.10 4.51 14.12
N HIS A 83 4.07 3.89 12.93
CA HIS A 83 3.13 2.82 12.58
C HIS A 83 3.69 1.45 12.93
N GLY A 84 2.81 0.58 13.44
CA GLY A 84 3.13 -0.82 13.71
C GLY A 84 4.40 -1.01 14.53
N ARG A 85 5.42 -1.61 13.91
CA ARG A 85 6.72 -1.95 14.51
C ARG A 85 7.79 -0.88 14.29
N THR A 86 7.53 0.08 13.41
CA THR A 86 8.47 1.20 13.16
C THR A 86 8.49 2.15 14.36
N SER A 87 9.70 2.57 14.75
CA SER A 87 9.87 3.51 15.83
C SER A 87 9.38 4.93 15.48
N ASP A 88 9.27 5.79 16.47
CA ASP A 88 8.90 7.19 16.30
C ASP A 88 10.07 8.11 16.60
N ARG A 89 10.04 9.32 16.05
CA ARG A 89 10.91 10.45 16.40
C ARG A 89 10.07 11.62 16.89
N ASP A 90 10.67 12.49 17.70
CA ASP A 90 10.03 13.72 18.17
C ASP A 90 9.98 14.78 17.06
N ALA A 91 9.18 14.47 16.03
CA ALA A 91 8.92 15.37 14.89
C ALA A 91 7.51 15.07 14.33
N PRO A 92 6.87 16.04 13.68
CA PRO A 92 5.62 15.81 12.96
C PRO A 92 5.78 14.75 11.88
N LEU A 93 4.74 13.97 11.64
CA LEU A 93 4.61 13.11 10.48
C LEU A 93 4.11 13.96 9.32
N THR A 94 4.83 13.98 8.20
CA THR A 94 4.42 14.64 6.95
C THR A 94 4.63 13.69 5.77
N PHE A 95 3.97 13.95 4.64
CA PHE A 95 4.15 13.14 3.43
C PHE A 95 5.57 13.26 2.90
N GLU A 96 6.15 14.46 2.95
CA GLU A 96 7.51 14.73 2.51
C GLU A 96 8.55 14.02 3.39
N SER A 97 8.38 14.07 4.72
CA SER A 97 9.31 13.37 5.63
C SER A 97 9.23 11.85 5.46
N SER A 98 8.03 11.31 5.28
CA SER A 98 7.84 9.88 4.97
C SER A 98 8.48 9.51 3.63
N ALA A 99 8.34 10.34 2.60
CA ALA A 99 8.98 10.10 1.30
C ALA A 99 10.52 10.09 1.41
N ASP A 100 11.10 11.02 2.17
CA ASP A 100 12.54 11.05 2.43
C ASP A 100 13.00 9.81 3.21
N ASP A 101 12.17 9.30 4.15
CA ASP A 101 12.45 8.07 4.89
C ASP A 101 12.42 6.83 3.98
N ILE A 102 11.44 6.74 3.08
CA ILE A 102 11.36 5.65 2.09
C ILE A 102 12.56 5.70 1.13
N ALA A 103 12.93 6.87 0.62
CA ALA A 103 14.10 7.00 -0.25
C ALA A 103 15.40 6.58 0.47
N ALA A 104 15.57 6.97 1.74
CA ALA A 104 16.71 6.58 2.54
C ALA A 104 16.70 5.07 2.88
N LEU A 105 15.53 4.45 3.08
CA LEU A 105 15.39 3.00 3.24
C LEU A 105 15.83 2.28 1.95
N LEU A 106 15.36 2.71 0.78
CA LEU A 106 15.76 2.12 -0.49
C LEU A 106 17.26 2.23 -0.73
N GLN A 107 17.87 3.35 -0.36
CA GLN A 107 19.33 3.52 -0.40
C GLN A 107 20.05 2.56 0.56
N HIS A 108 19.54 2.41 1.80
CA HIS A 108 20.09 1.47 2.79
C HIS A 108 20.02 0.01 2.31
N LEU A 109 18.94 -0.35 1.60
CA LEU A 109 18.73 -1.68 1.03
C LEU A 109 19.44 -1.88 -0.32
N GLU A 110 20.21 -0.90 -0.78
CA GLU A 110 20.89 -0.89 -2.08
C GLU A 110 19.93 -1.11 -3.27
N VAL A 111 18.68 -0.64 -3.13
CA VAL A 111 17.67 -0.68 -4.19
C VAL A 111 17.84 0.53 -5.10
N GLY A 112 18.32 0.32 -6.32
CA GLY A 112 18.53 1.41 -7.27
C GLY A 112 17.24 1.98 -7.85
N LYS A 113 16.29 1.10 -8.22
CA LYS A 113 14.94 1.47 -8.68
C LYS A 113 13.91 0.48 -8.17
N ALA A 114 12.70 0.98 -7.90
CA ALA A 114 11.55 0.19 -7.46
C ALA A 114 10.28 0.62 -8.19
N ASP A 115 9.32 -0.28 -8.26
CA ASP A 115 7.93 0.07 -8.46
C ASP A 115 7.35 0.46 -7.10
N LEU A 116 6.63 1.55 -7.02
CA LEU A 116 5.97 1.96 -5.79
C LEU A 116 4.47 1.76 -5.91
N MET A 117 3.86 1.10 -4.95
CA MET A 117 2.42 1.04 -4.78
C MET A 117 2.07 1.54 -3.38
N GLY A 118 1.37 2.65 -3.33
CA GLY A 118 0.82 3.19 -2.09
C GLY A 118 -0.70 3.12 -2.08
N PHE A 119 -1.26 2.97 -0.88
CA PHE A 119 -2.70 3.07 -0.63
C PHE A 119 -2.99 4.24 0.31
N SER A 120 -3.99 5.07 -0.02
CA SER A 120 -4.42 6.19 0.83
C SER A 120 -3.24 7.11 1.18
N ASN A 121 -2.92 7.31 2.47
CA ASN A 121 -1.75 8.08 2.89
C ASN A 121 -0.45 7.55 2.29
N GLY A 122 -0.28 6.23 2.20
CA GLY A 122 0.89 5.62 1.55
C GLY A 122 0.99 5.93 0.06
N ALA A 123 -0.15 6.17 -0.63
CA ALA A 123 -0.12 6.63 -2.01
C ALA A 123 0.37 8.08 -2.11
N SER A 124 -0.03 8.96 -1.20
CA SER A 124 0.52 10.32 -1.11
C SER A 124 2.03 10.28 -0.83
N VAL A 125 2.49 9.38 0.04
CA VAL A 125 3.95 9.17 0.26
C VAL A 125 4.63 8.68 -1.00
N ALA A 126 4.06 7.70 -1.72
CA ALA A 126 4.64 7.20 -2.97
C ALA A 126 4.73 8.30 -4.05
N LEU A 127 3.72 9.17 -4.14
CA LEU A 127 3.73 10.34 -5.00
C LEU A 127 4.85 11.30 -4.63
N GLU A 128 5.01 11.60 -3.34
CA GLU A 128 6.09 12.46 -2.84
C GLU A 128 7.47 11.86 -3.07
N VAL A 129 7.63 10.53 -3.02
CA VAL A 129 8.89 9.87 -3.43
C VAL A 129 9.20 10.16 -4.89
N GLU A 130 8.22 10.09 -5.81
CA GLU A 130 8.44 10.39 -7.22
C GLU A 130 8.75 11.88 -7.44
N ILE A 131 8.09 12.78 -6.73
CA ILE A 131 8.34 14.23 -6.83
C ILE A 131 9.74 14.61 -6.32
N ARG A 132 10.16 14.07 -5.18
CA ARG A 132 11.38 14.47 -4.47
C ARG A 132 12.60 13.61 -4.85
N HIS A 133 12.37 12.34 -5.17
CA HIS A 133 13.40 11.33 -5.41
C HIS A 133 13.11 10.49 -6.67
N PRO A 134 12.86 11.12 -7.85
CA PRO A 134 12.38 10.41 -9.04
C PRO A 134 13.34 9.32 -9.54
N GLY A 135 14.61 9.37 -9.12
CA GLY A 135 15.61 8.35 -9.46
C GLY A 135 15.29 6.95 -8.94
N PHE A 136 14.49 6.84 -7.86
CA PHE A 136 14.10 5.56 -7.27
C PHE A 136 12.85 4.94 -7.90
N VAL A 137 12.02 5.69 -8.62
CA VAL A 137 10.72 5.21 -9.08
C VAL A 137 10.81 4.76 -10.53
N ARG A 138 10.46 3.48 -10.79
CA ARG A 138 10.27 2.94 -12.14
C ARG A 138 8.83 3.10 -12.62
N LYS A 139 7.87 2.71 -11.79
CA LYS A 139 6.42 2.86 -12.01
C LYS A 139 5.74 3.21 -10.69
N LEU A 140 4.63 3.92 -10.78
CA LEU A 140 3.83 4.36 -9.64
C LEU A 140 2.41 3.77 -9.72
N VAL A 141 1.95 3.12 -8.66
CA VAL A 141 0.54 2.76 -8.46
C VAL A 141 0.00 3.65 -7.33
N PHE A 142 -0.83 4.60 -7.71
CA PHE A 142 -1.42 5.61 -6.84
C PHE A 142 -2.87 5.20 -6.51
N ALA A 143 -3.05 4.53 -5.36
CA ALA A 143 -4.30 3.90 -5.00
C ALA A 143 -5.06 4.69 -3.92
N SER A 144 -6.31 5.06 -4.20
CA SER A 144 -7.26 5.71 -3.27
C SER A 144 -6.69 6.93 -2.54
N SER A 145 -6.03 7.83 -3.27
CA SER A 145 -5.52 9.07 -2.73
C SER A 145 -5.77 10.27 -3.64
N MET A 146 -5.47 11.46 -3.16
CA MET A 146 -5.73 12.71 -3.84
C MET A 146 -4.51 13.63 -3.79
N THR A 147 -4.41 14.50 -4.79
CA THR A 147 -3.41 15.58 -4.83
C THR A 147 -4.00 16.94 -4.43
N LYS A 148 -5.33 17.03 -4.30
CA LYS A 148 -6.05 18.25 -3.91
C LYS A 148 -7.14 17.94 -2.90
N ARG A 149 -7.41 18.88 -2.02
CA ARG A 149 -8.56 18.78 -1.09
C ARG A 149 -9.88 18.57 -1.82
N SER A 150 -10.05 19.22 -2.98
CA SER A 150 -11.23 19.05 -3.84
C SER A 150 -11.33 17.65 -4.46
N GLY A 151 -10.28 16.86 -4.44
CA GLY A 151 -10.26 15.48 -4.92
C GLY A 151 -10.98 14.49 -4.01
N ALA A 152 -11.21 14.84 -2.75
CA ALA A 152 -12.02 14.03 -1.83
C ALA A 152 -13.44 14.55 -1.70
N GLN A 153 -14.34 13.69 -1.20
CA GLN A 153 -15.69 14.06 -0.84
C GLN A 153 -15.66 15.11 0.28
N PRO A 154 -16.50 16.16 0.26
CA PRO A 154 -16.52 17.20 1.31
C PRO A 154 -16.70 16.60 2.71
N GLN A 155 -17.54 15.58 2.87
CA GLN A 155 -17.82 14.89 4.13
C GLN A 155 -16.58 14.24 4.73
N PHE A 156 -15.61 13.81 3.90
CA PHE A 156 -14.33 13.30 4.36
C PHE A 156 -13.56 14.36 5.16
N TRP A 157 -13.48 15.59 4.64
CA TRP A 157 -12.77 16.67 5.34
C TRP A 157 -13.51 17.14 6.59
N GLU A 158 -14.85 17.16 6.56
CA GLU A 158 -15.67 17.43 7.75
C GLU A 158 -15.40 16.38 8.83
N PHE A 159 -15.31 15.11 8.46
CA PHE A 159 -14.95 14.04 9.38
C PHE A 159 -13.53 14.24 9.93
N ILE A 160 -12.51 14.46 9.09
CA ILE A 160 -11.12 14.66 9.51
C ILE A 160 -10.96 15.82 10.51
N GLN A 161 -11.71 16.90 10.35
CA GLN A 161 -11.65 18.04 11.26
C GLN A 161 -12.15 17.72 12.67
N ARG A 162 -13.18 16.89 12.79
CA ARG A 162 -13.81 16.54 14.09
C ARG A 162 -13.36 15.20 14.66
N ALA A 163 -12.73 14.35 13.85
CA ALA A 163 -12.35 12.99 14.25
C ALA A 163 -11.48 12.99 15.51
N THR A 164 -11.68 12.00 16.34
CA THR A 164 -10.95 11.74 17.57
C THR A 164 -10.41 10.31 17.55
N PHE A 165 -9.62 9.94 18.53
CA PHE A 165 -9.11 8.57 18.66
C PHE A 165 -10.24 7.52 18.75
N GLU A 166 -11.37 7.89 19.33
CA GLU A 166 -12.55 7.03 19.46
C GLU A 166 -13.12 6.63 18.10
N ASP A 167 -13.05 7.55 17.12
CA ASP A 167 -13.56 7.35 15.76
C ASP A 167 -12.66 6.46 14.89
N MET A 168 -11.42 6.17 15.33
CA MET A 168 -10.56 5.23 14.62
C MET A 168 -11.19 3.85 14.56
N PRO A 169 -11.28 3.21 13.36
CA PRO A 169 -11.88 1.89 13.20
C PRO A 169 -11.24 0.84 14.12
N ARG A 170 -12.10 0.04 14.77
CA ARG A 170 -11.63 -1.00 15.69
C ARG A 170 -10.68 -1.99 15.03
N ALA A 171 -10.95 -2.37 13.80
CA ALA A 171 -10.10 -3.29 13.05
C ALA A 171 -8.65 -2.78 12.92
N LEU A 172 -8.47 -1.45 12.70
CA LEU A 172 -7.14 -0.83 12.64
C LEU A 172 -6.48 -0.76 14.02
N LYS A 173 -7.24 -0.43 15.09
CA LYS A 173 -6.72 -0.47 16.47
C LYS A 173 -6.23 -1.88 16.83
N ASP A 174 -7.05 -2.89 16.55
CA ASP A 174 -6.73 -4.28 16.83
C ASP A 174 -5.54 -4.76 15.97
N ALA A 175 -5.44 -4.33 14.72
CA ALA A 175 -4.29 -4.63 13.83
C ALA A 175 -2.99 -4.06 14.38
N PHE A 176 -2.98 -2.80 14.79
CA PHE A 176 -1.81 -2.19 15.43
C PHE A 176 -1.40 -2.94 16.70
N LEU A 177 -2.36 -3.18 17.62
CA LEU A 177 -2.07 -3.83 18.91
C LEU A 177 -1.61 -5.29 18.78
N ARG A 178 -1.91 -5.96 17.67
CA ARG A 178 -1.35 -7.30 17.40
C ARG A 178 0.15 -7.28 17.17
N VAL A 179 0.67 -6.25 16.54
CA VAL A 179 2.11 -6.15 16.16
C VAL A 179 2.89 -5.26 17.13
N ASN A 180 2.20 -4.36 17.84
CA ASN A 180 2.77 -3.46 18.84
C ASN A 180 1.78 -3.29 20.00
N PRO A 181 1.89 -4.10 21.08
CA PRO A 181 0.90 -4.14 22.14
C PRO A 181 1.01 -2.97 23.12
N ASP A 182 1.37 -1.77 22.66
CA ASP A 182 1.50 -0.55 23.44
C ASP A 182 0.40 0.46 23.06
N PRO A 183 -0.63 0.66 23.91
CA PRO A 183 -1.70 1.60 23.63
C PRO A 183 -1.24 3.06 23.53
N ALA A 184 -0.14 3.43 24.17
CA ALA A 184 0.39 4.79 24.07
C ALA A 184 0.99 5.04 22.67
N LYS A 185 1.68 4.06 22.10
CA LYS A 185 2.19 4.14 20.74
C LYS A 185 1.05 4.14 19.70
N LEU A 186 0.01 3.33 19.91
CA LEU A 186 -1.20 3.40 19.06
C LEU A 186 -1.79 4.82 19.08
N ARG A 187 -1.89 5.44 20.26
CA ARG A 187 -2.39 6.81 20.39
C ARG A 187 -1.48 7.81 19.66
N THR A 188 -0.16 7.68 19.83
CA THR A 188 0.83 8.54 19.15
C THR A 188 0.71 8.45 17.63
N MET A 189 0.63 7.23 17.08
CA MET A 189 0.42 6.99 15.66
C MET A 189 -0.84 7.70 15.16
N HIS A 190 -1.99 7.44 15.80
CA HIS A 190 -3.27 8.07 15.44
C HIS A 190 -3.18 9.59 15.44
N ASP A 191 -2.65 10.19 16.51
CA ASP A 191 -2.61 11.64 16.66
C ASP A 191 -1.70 12.30 15.62
N LYS A 192 -0.58 11.66 15.26
CA LYS A 192 0.31 12.12 14.19
C LYS A 192 -0.33 12.02 12.81
N ASP A 193 -0.99 10.90 12.52
CA ASP A 193 -1.68 10.70 11.24
C ASP A 193 -2.85 11.69 11.06
N LEU A 194 -3.65 11.85 12.10
CA LEU A 194 -4.76 12.81 12.08
C LEU A 194 -4.25 14.24 11.91
N ALA A 195 -3.14 14.60 12.58
CA ALA A 195 -2.51 15.91 12.44
C ALA A 195 -1.99 16.14 11.02
N ARG A 196 -1.38 15.11 10.37
CA ARG A 196 -0.95 15.13 8.98
C ARG A 196 -2.13 15.42 8.05
N MET A 197 -3.24 14.70 8.20
CA MET A 197 -4.42 14.87 7.36
C MET A 197 -5.11 16.23 7.56
N ARG A 198 -5.16 16.74 8.79
CA ARG A 198 -5.70 18.08 9.06
C ARG A 198 -4.90 19.19 8.38
N LYS A 199 -3.61 18.99 8.22
CA LYS A 199 -2.67 19.91 7.56
C LYS A 199 -2.47 19.62 6.08
N PHE A 200 -3.25 18.69 5.50
CA PHE A 200 -3.13 18.38 4.09
C PHE A 200 -3.23 19.66 3.24
N GLU A 201 -2.26 19.86 2.41
CA GLU A 201 -2.20 20.94 1.42
C GLU A 201 -2.25 20.37 0.01
N ASP A 202 -2.79 21.13 -0.93
CA ASP A 202 -2.84 20.74 -2.33
C ASP A 202 -1.43 20.64 -2.91
N VAL A 203 -1.12 19.52 -3.55
CA VAL A 203 0.12 19.40 -4.33
C VAL A 203 -0.01 20.29 -5.57
N PRO A 204 0.95 21.18 -5.84
CA PRO A 204 0.88 22.05 -7.00
C PRO A 204 0.76 21.28 -8.33
N ASP A 205 -0.15 21.69 -9.21
CA ASP A 205 -0.36 21.04 -10.51
C ASP A 205 0.92 20.89 -11.33
N ALA A 206 1.82 21.86 -11.22
CA ALA A 206 3.11 21.81 -11.90
C ALA A 206 4.01 20.65 -11.42
N GLN A 207 3.95 20.30 -10.13
CA GLN A 207 4.68 19.14 -9.60
C GLN A 207 4.04 17.84 -10.06
N VAL A 208 2.70 17.74 -10.03
CA VAL A 208 1.97 16.57 -10.51
C VAL A 208 2.21 16.36 -12.01
N ALA A 209 2.18 17.43 -12.83
CA ALA A 209 2.47 17.36 -14.25
C ALA A 209 3.94 17.05 -14.58
N ALA A 210 4.84 17.24 -13.63
CA ALA A 210 6.26 16.90 -13.79
C ALA A 210 6.58 15.42 -13.56
N ILE A 211 5.64 14.62 -13.05
CA ILE A 211 5.79 13.18 -12.85
C ILE A 211 6.16 12.49 -14.18
N ARG A 212 7.17 11.63 -14.14
CA ARG A 212 7.67 10.91 -15.33
C ARG A 212 7.48 9.41 -15.23
N ALA A 213 7.37 8.87 -14.02
CA ALA A 213 7.09 7.46 -13.84
C ALA A 213 5.72 7.11 -14.45
N PRO A 214 5.63 6.08 -15.31
CA PRO A 214 4.34 5.55 -15.73
C PRO A 214 3.46 5.30 -14.51
N THR A 215 2.26 5.89 -14.49
CA THR A 215 1.40 5.91 -13.31
C THR A 215 0.08 5.19 -13.57
N LEU A 216 -0.31 4.30 -12.67
CA LEU A 216 -1.64 3.71 -12.59
C LEU A 216 -2.38 4.33 -11.38
N ILE A 217 -3.46 5.05 -11.65
CA ILE A 217 -4.38 5.58 -10.64
C ILE A 217 -5.44 4.52 -10.39
N VAL A 218 -5.65 4.12 -9.13
CA VAL A 218 -6.64 3.10 -8.75
C VAL A 218 -7.60 3.67 -7.72
N LEU A 219 -8.91 3.55 -7.95
CA LEU A 219 -9.96 4.06 -7.06
C LEU A 219 -11.11 3.07 -6.94
N GLY A 220 -11.84 3.13 -5.84
CA GLY A 220 -13.19 2.57 -5.74
C GLY A 220 -14.24 3.50 -6.36
N ASP A 221 -15.32 2.96 -6.89
CA ASP A 221 -16.43 3.76 -7.44
C ASP A 221 -17.25 4.48 -6.35
N ARG A 222 -17.08 4.08 -5.10
CA ARG A 222 -17.71 4.65 -3.89
C ARG A 222 -16.65 5.05 -2.85
N ASP A 223 -15.48 5.44 -3.33
CA ASP A 223 -14.35 5.86 -2.50
C ASP A 223 -14.60 7.23 -1.82
N VAL A 224 -13.84 7.53 -0.78
CA VAL A 224 -13.74 8.90 -0.22
C VAL A 224 -13.06 9.86 -1.21
N VAL A 225 -12.20 9.34 -2.09
CA VAL A 225 -11.64 10.05 -3.24
C VAL A 225 -12.65 10.00 -4.38
N ARG A 226 -12.96 11.15 -4.93
CA ARG A 226 -13.93 11.26 -6.03
C ARG A 226 -13.37 10.62 -7.31
N PRO A 227 -14.12 9.76 -8.01
CA PRO A 227 -13.70 9.20 -9.29
C PRO A 227 -13.31 10.26 -10.33
N GLU A 228 -13.98 11.44 -10.30
CA GLU A 228 -13.66 12.59 -11.17
C GLU A 228 -12.23 13.09 -10.96
N HIS A 229 -11.73 13.06 -9.70
CA HIS A 229 -10.36 13.44 -9.41
C HIS A 229 -9.35 12.48 -10.06
N GLY A 230 -9.63 11.18 -10.06
CA GLY A 230 -8.83 10.21 -10.82
C GLY A 230 -8.77 10.56 -12.30
N PHE A 231 -9.89 10.96 -12.89
CA PHE A 231 -9.94 11.40 -14.28
C PHE A 231 -9.20 12.73 -14.50
N GLU A 232 -9.26 13.69 -13.57
CA GLU A 232 -8.47 14.92 -13.60
C GLU A 232 -6.97 14.62 -13.59
N LEU A 233 -6.53 13.68 -12.75
CA LEU A 233 -5.13 13.26 -12.67
C LEU A 233 -4.61 12.65 -13.96
N THR A 234 -5.46 11.92 -14.72
CA THR A 234 -5.03 11.40 -16.04
C THR A 234 -4.75 12.49 -17.07
N LYS A 235 -5.30 13.69 -16.89
CA LYS A 235 -5.00 14.85 -17.73
C LYS A 235 -3.73 15.58 -17.30
N LEU A 236 -3.37 15.49 -16.01
CA LEU A 236 -2.18 16.14 -15.45
C LEU A 236 -0.93 15.28 -15.60
N ILE A 237 -1.00 13.97 -15.25
CA ILE A 237 0.14 13.06 -15.27
C ILE A 237 0.28 12.45 -16.67
N PRO A 238 1.35 12.76 -17.41
CA PRO A 238 1.52 12.28 -18.78
C PRO A 238 1.55 10.75 -18.86
N GLY A 239 0.72 10.17 -19.74
CA GLY A 239 0.69 8.72 -19.97
C GLY A 239 0.12 7.88 -18.83
N SER A 240 -0.47 8.51 -17.80
CA SER A 240 -1.12 7.78 -16.72
C SER A 240 -2.37 7.05 -17.18
N ARG A 241 -2.73 6.00 -16.43
CA ARG A 241 -3.92 5.18 -16.65
C ARG A 241 -4.81 5.22 -15.42
N LEU A 242 -6.13 5.06 -15.61
CA LEU A 242 -7.11 5.05 -14.54
C LEU A 242 -7.81 3.69 -14.49
N LEU A 243 -7.89 3.14 -13.29
CA LEU A 243 -8.64 1.92 -12.96
C LEU A 243 -9.65 2.28 -11.87
N ILE A 244 -10.95 2.15 -12.15
CA ILE A 244 -12.02 2.31 -11.17
C ILE A 244 -12.62 0.93 -10.93
N LEU A 245 -12.66 0.52 -9.67
CA LEU A 245 -13.15 -0.78 -9.24
C LEU A 245 -14.42 -0.61 -8.40
N PRO A 246 -15.33 -1.58 -8.40
CA PRO A 246 -16.49 -1.56 -7.50
C PRO A 246 -16.04 -1.60 -6.04
N GLY A 247 -16.62 -0.72 -5.21
CA GLY A 247 -16.41 -0.70 -3.76
C GLY A 247 -16.00 0.66 -3.21
N GLY A 248 -15.81 0.71 -1.89
CA GLY A 248 -15.35 1.86 -1.14
C GLY A 248 -13.83 1.94 -1.03
N HIS A 249 -13.39 2.68 -0.01
CA HIS A 249 -11.99 2.92 0.28
C HIS A 249 -11.29 1.63 0.73
N GLY A 250 -10.39 1.07 -0.10
CA GLY A 250 -9.65 -0.14 0.20
C GLY A 250 -10.37 -1.48 -0.03
N ASP A 251 -11.66 -1.49 -0.41
CA ASP A 251 -12.41 -2.74 -0.65
C ASP A 251 -11.73 -3.64 -1.67
N TYR A 252 -11.17 -3.08 -2.70
CA TYR A 252 -10.49 -3.81 -3.77
C TYR A 252 -9.13 -4.40 -3.37
N LEU A 253 -8.54 -3.95 -2.25
CA LEU A 253 -7.33 -4.51 -1.64
C LEU A 253 -7.67 -5.52 -0.53
N GLY A 254 -8.85 -5.37 0.09
CA GLY A 254 -9.25 -6.11 1.28
C GLY A 254 -8.63 -5.54 2.56
N GLU A 255 -8.42 -4.20 2.60
CA GLU A 255 -7.86 -3.52 3.75
C GLU A 255 -8.72 -3.70 5.00
N ALA A 256 -8.08 -4.00 6.13
CA ALA A 256 -8.68 -4.05 7.47
C ALA A 256 -10.08 -4.67 7.52
N ASP A 257 -10.30 -5.78 6.81
CA ASP A 257 -11.59 -6.46 6.71
C ASP A 257 -12.70 -5.64 6.00
N ALA A 258 -12.34 -4.57 5.26
CA ALA A 258 -13.29 -3.80 4.46
C ALA A 258 -14.09 -4.69 3.48
N THR A 259 -13.52 -5.80 3.11
CA THR A 259 -14.08 -6.71 2.10
C THR A 259 -14.35 -8.10 2.69
N PRO A 260 -15.53 -8.70 2.47
CA PRO A 260 -15.85 -10.04 2.96
C PRO A 260 -14.82 -11.10 2.55
N ALA A 261 -14.62 -12.09 3.42
CA ALA A 261 -13.84 -13.27 3.09
C ALA A 261 -14.38 -13.93 1.80
N GLY A 262 -13.49 -14.29 0.87
CA GLY A 262 -13.86 -14.87 -0.42
C GLY A 262 -14.23 -13.86 -1.52
N SER A 263 -14.16 -12.55 -1.27
CA SER A 263 -14.28 -11.55 -2.33
C SER A 263 -13.23 -11.75 -3.42
N PRO A 264 -13.59 -11.68 -4.71
CA PRO A 264 -12.64 -11.82 -5.80
C PRO A 264 -11.79 -10.56 -6.03
N TRP A 265 -12.18 -9.41 -5.47
CA TRP A 265 -11.59 -8.13 -5.80
C TRP A 265 -10.09 -8.04 -5.49
N PRO A 266 -9.56 -8.48 -4.33
CA PRO A 266 -8.12 -8.43 -4.08
C PRO A 266 -7.31 -9.18 -5.13
N ALA A 267 -7.75 -10.37 -5.53
CA ALA A 267 -7.07 -11.17 -6.54
C ALA A 267 -7.13 -10.55 -7.94
N LEU A 268 -8.27 -9.97 -8.32
CA LEU A 268 -8.42 -9.26 -9.59
C LEU A 268 -7.56 -7.98 -9.60
N THR A 269 -7.56 -7.23 -8.52
CA THR A 269 -6.73 -6.02 -8.37
C THR A 269 -5.25 -6.35 -8.51
N ALA A 270 -4.77 -7.38 -7.82
CA ALA A 270 -3.38 -7.80 -7.92
C ALA A 270 -2.99 -8.10 -9.39
N ARG A 271 -3.81 -8.86 -10.12
CA ARG A 271 -3.57 -9.17 -11.54
C ARG A 271 -3.55 -7.93 -12.44
N LEU A 272 -4.46 -6.98 -12.22
CA LEU A 272 -4.51 -5.74 -13.01
C LEU A 272 -3.30 -4.85 -12.74
N VAL A 273 -2.87 -4.76 -11.48
CA VAL A 273 -1.66 -4.05 -11.09
C VAL A 273 -0.43 -4.74 -11.70
N GLU A 274 -0.29 -6.05 -11.61
CA GLU A 274 0.81 -6.79 -12.23
C GLU A 274 0.86 -6.58 -13.75
N ALA A 275 -0.28 -6.65 -14.43
CA ALA A 275 -0.34 -6.38 -15.87
C ALA A 275 0.17 -4.97 -16.23
N PHE A 276 -0.07 -3.97 -15.38
CA PHE A 276 0.51 -2.64 -15.53
C PHE A 276 2.01 -2.62 -15.24
N LEU A 277 2.46 -3.26 -14.16
CA LEU A 277 3.86 -3.28 -13.76
C LEU A 277 4.75 -4.02 -14.77
N ASP A 278 4.22 -5.04 -15.45
CA ASP A 278 4.93 -5.87 -16.42
C ASP A 278 4.87 -5.30 -17.85
N ALA A 279 3.96 -4.36 -18.14
CA ALA A 279 3.92 -3.69 -19.44
C ALA A 279 5.24 -2.96 -19.73
N GLN A 280 5.70 -3.02 -21.00
CA GLN A 280 6.89 -2.30 -21.48
C GLN A 280 6.63 -0.80 -21.62
#